data_22ce0f44fd87403e952b4076431b13cb
#
_entry.id   22ce0f44fd87403e952b4076431b13cb
#
_cell.length_a   1.000
_cell.length_b   1.000
_cell.length_c   1.000
_cell.angle_alpha   90.00
_cell.angle_beta   90.00
_cell.angle_gamma   90.00
#
_symmetry.space_group_name_H-M   'P 1'
#
loop_
_entity.id
_entity.type
_entity.pdbx_description
1 polymer ?
#
loop_
_entity_poly.entity_id
_entity_poly.type
_entity_poly.pdbx_seq_one_letter_code
_entity_poly.pdbx_strand_id
1 'polypeptide(L)'
;MNFADIDHLLGNQKVSLAICMPEEIDSITAAYEASKLGFVNCIFVGNIEIMQHFIDKCAPGFKPEMINALTPEEAAFKTVELVRIGKAKALMKGNISTPILLKAVLNSETGIKDSSVLSHTLVYEHEGKLRFLTDGGMIPLPTLENKIEIIKNACKIAKKFGCNPVKVAVLSAAELVNTKIQSSLDAAVLSKMSQQGLFGDDCIVDGPFGLDNVISEESAKIKHIKKNFEGNADVMVCADIDTGNILGKSILYYGNTRAGGMIIGAKCPVILLSRADTKEIRLDSIKLALAAGF
;
A
#
# COMPACT_ATOMS: atom_id res chain seq x y z
N MET A 1 9.57 12.87 -5.78
CA MET A 1 8.13 12.93 -6.13
C MET A 1 7.32 13.17 -4.87
N ASN A 2 6.22 13.91 -4.96
CA ASN A 2 5.28 14.19 -3.88
C ASN A 2 3.83 13.89 -4.33
N PHE A 3 2.83 14.14 -3.50
CA PHE A 3 1.44 13.87 -3.88
C PHE A 3 0.90 14.75 -5.01
N ALA A 4 1.44 15.95 -5.21
CA ALA A 4 1.03 16.79 -6.33
C ALA A 4 1.50 16.21 -7.68
N ASP A 5 2.65 15.54 -7.68
CA ASP A 5 3.18 14.89 -8.88
C ASP A 5 2.35 13.68 -9.31
N ILE A 6 1.65 13.02 -8.34
CA ILE A 6 0.79 11.86 -8.62
C ILE A 6 -0.40 12.25 -9.51
N ASP A 7 -0.98 13.42 -9.29
CA ASP A 7 -2.08 13.94 -10.11
C ASP A 7 -1.63 14.11 -11.57
N HIS A 8 -0.38 14.53 -11.80
CA HIS A 8 0.22 14.61 -13.14
C HIS A 8 0.49 13.23 -13.77
N LEU A 9 0.92 12.24 -12.97
CA LEU A 9 1.15 10.87 -13.46
C LEU A 9 -0.13 10.19 -13.94
N LEU A 10 -1.24 10.44 -13.28
CA LEU A 10 -2.54 9.87 -13.67
C LEU A 10 -3.01 10.41 -15.03
N GLY A 11 -2.62 11.63 -15.38
CA GLY A 11 -2.88 12.22 -16.71
C GLY A 11 -4.35 12.18 -17.12
N ASN A 12 -4.60 12.12 -18.44
CA ASN A 12 -5.95 12.02 -19.03
C ASN A 12 -6.40 10.58 -19.31
N GLN A 13 -5.62 9.56 -18.93
CA GLN A 13 -5.99 8.16 -19.16
C GLN A 13 -6.92 7.67 -18.05
N LYS A 14 -8.12 7.23 -18.46
CA LYS A 14 -9.05 6.61 -17.52
C LYS A 14 -8.63 5.18 -17.20
N VAL A 15 -8.34 4.93 -15.94
CA VAL A 15 -7.97 3.62 -15.42
C VAL A 15 -9.18 3.00 -14.72
N SER A 16 -9.43 1.71 -14.95
CA SER A 16 -10.57 1.03 -14.32
C SER A 16 -10.22 0.54 -12.91
N LEU A 17 -11.08 0.90 -11.95
CA LEU A 17 -11.05 0.45 -10.54
C LEU A 17 -12.24 -0.47 -10.29
N ALA A 18 -11.97 -1.73 -9.94
CA ALA A 18 -13.01 -2.66 -9.51
C ALA A 18 -13.26 -2.51 -8.00
N ILE A 19 -14.50 -2.32 -7.60
CA ILE A 19 -14.89 -2.13 -6.19
C ILE A 19 -15.81 -3.24 -5.77
N CYS A 20 -15.38 -4.03 -4.79
CA CYS A 20 -16.09 -5.17 -4.27
C CYS A 20 -17.08 -4.75 -3.19
N MET A 21 -18.37 -4.96 -3.43
CA MET A 21 -19.48 -4.61 -2.53
C MET A 21 -19.43 -3.15 -2.02
N PRO A 22 -19.51 -2.15 -2.91
CA PRO A 22 -19.59 -0.75 -2.48
C PRO A 22 -21.01 -0.43 -1.96
N GLU A 23 -21.47 -1.22 -0.99
CA GLU A 23 -22.81 -1.17 -0.41
C GLU A 23 -22.78 -0.33 0.88
N GLU A 24 -22.12 0.82 0.82
CA GLU A 24 -21.95 1.76 1.94
C GLU A 24 -21.60 3.16 1.40
N ILE A 25 -21.92 4.18 2.21
CA ILE A 25 -21.73 5.59 1.83
C ILE A 25 -20.27 5.90 1.52
N ASP A 26 -19.35 5.43 2.34
CA ASP A 26 -17.94 5.76 2.28
C ASP A 26 -17.28 5.32 0.98
N SER A 27 -17.50 4.07 0.58
CA SER A 27 -16.94 3.49 -0.65
C SER A 27 -17.49 4.18 -1.91
N ILE A 28 -18.80 4.45 -1.93
CA ILE A 28 -19.45 5.14 -3.07
C ILE A 28 -18.98 6.59 -3.16
N THR A 29 -18.91 7.30 -2.02
CA THR A 29 -18.44 8.70 -2.02
C THR A 29 -16.98 8.79 -2.50
N ALA A 30 -16.10 7.91 -2.02
CA ALA A 30 -14.70 7.87 -2.47
C ALA A 30 -14.58 7.60 -3.98
N ALA A 31 -15.34 6.62 -4.50
CA ALA A 31 -15.39 6.30 -5.92
C ALA A 31 -15.94 7.47 -6.76
N TYR A 32 -16.99 8.12 -6.30
CA TYR A 32 -17.60 9.26 -6.96
C TYR A 32 -16.64 10.45 -7.04
N GLU A 33 -15.99 10.81 -5.93
CA GLU A 33 -15.02 11.90 -5.92
C GLU A 33 -13.82 11.59 -6.83
N ALA A 34 -13.32 10.35 -6.81
CA ALA A 34 -12.27 9.94 -7.73
C ALA A 34 -12.72 10.04 -9.19
N SER A 35 -13.96 9.65 -9.51
CA SER A 35 -14.48 9.72 -10.87
C SER A 35 -14.60 11.15 -11.40
N LYS A 36 -14.90 12.13 -10.52
CA LYS A 36 -14.96 13.56 -10.88
C LYS A 36 -13.60 14.11 -11.33
N LEU A 37 -12.50 13.52 -10.87
CA LEU A 37 -11.16 13.91 -11.28
C LEU A 37 -10.84 13.49 -12.71
N GLY A 38 -11.71 12.67 -13.34
CA GLY A 38 -11.65 12.34 -14.76
C GLY A 38 -10.73 11.18 -15.14
N PHE A 39 -9.92 10.66 -14.21
CA PHE A 39 -8.93 9.62 -14.49
C PHE A 39 -9.35 8.19 -14.10
N VAL A 40 -10.54 7.99 -13.49
CA VAL A 40 -10.99 6.68 -13.08
C VAL A 40 -12.35 6.30 -13.65
N ASN A 41 -12.47 5.04 -14.11
CA ASN A 41 -13.73 4.37 -14.39
C ASN A 41 -13.98 3.37 -13.27
N CYS A 42 -15.10 3.52 -12.55
CA CYS A 42 -15.47 2.60 -11.48
C CYS A 42 -16.33 1.47 -12.00
N ILE A 43 -16.01 0.23 -11.62
CA ILE A 43 -16.78 -0.97 -11.85
C ILE A 43 -17.21 -1.51 -10.48
N PHE A 44 -18.49 -1.45 -10.18
CA PHE A 44 -19.08 -1.89 -8.93
C PHE A 44 -19.54 -3.35 -9.03
N VAL A 45 -19.18 -4.17 -8.09
CA VAL A 45 -19.59 -5.58 -8.02
C VAL A 45 -20.29 -5.85 -6.70
N GLY A 46 -21.57 -6.15 -6.72
CA GLY A 46 -22.42 -6.36 -5.54
C GLY A 46 -23.89 -6.40 -5.88
N ASN A 47 -24.78 -6.25 -4.91
CA ASN A 47 -26.22 -6.19 -5.15
C ASN A 47 -26.59 -4.84 -5.80
N ILE A 48 -27.08 -4.90 -7.03
CA ILE A 48 -27.38 -3.69 -7.84
C ILE A 48 -28.39 -2.79 -7.14
N GLU A 49 -29.43 -3.35 -6.54
CA GLU A 49 -30.49 -2.56 -5.87
C GLU A 49 -29.93 -1.81 -4.65
N ILE A 50 -29.09 -2.49 -3.86
CA ILE A 50 -28.45 -1.88 -2.68
C ILE A 50 -27.45 -0.81 -3.12
N MET A 51 -26.61 -1.10 -4.11
CA MET A 51 -25.65 -0.13 -4.64
C MET A 51 -26.36 1.10 -5.20
N GLN A 52 -27.44 0.92 -5.98
CA GLN A 52 -28.22 2.03 -6.53
C GLN A 52 -28.85 2.88 -5.41
N HIS A 53 -29.42 2.25 -4.37
CA HIS A 53 -29.95 2.97 -3.23
C HIS A 53 -28.90 3.91 -2.59
N PHE A 54 -27.67 3.42 -2.38
CA PHE A 54 -26.60 4.25 -1.82
C PHE A 54 -26.09 5.33 -2.81
N ILE A 55 -26.06 5.04 -4.12
CA ILE A 55 -25.71 6.04 -5.15
C ILE A 55 -26.73 7.18 -5.11
N ASP A 56 -28.02 6.88 -5.10
CA ASP A 56 -29.09 7.89 -5.06
C ASP A 56 -28.99 8.77 -3.81
N LYS A 57 -28.54 8.19 -2.68
CA LYS A 57 -28.41 8.87 -1.40
C LYS A 57 -27.18 9.79 -1.30
N CYS A 58 -26.01 9.39 -1.80
CA CYS A 58 -24.75 10.10 -1.54
C CYS A 58 -23.97 10.54 -2.79
N ALA A 59 -24.37 10.07 -3.98
CA ALA A 59 -23.71 10.39 -5.23
C ALA A 59 -24.73 10.50 -6.40
N PRO A 60 -25.78 11.33 -6.27
CA PRO A 60 -26.86 11.38 -7.26
C PRO A 60 -26.31 11.71 -8.66
N GLY A 61 -26.75 10.92 -9.64
CA GLY A 61 -26.29 11.05 -11.04
C GLY A 61 -24.98 10.35 -11.37
N PHE A 62 -24.31 9.71 -10.40
CA PHE A 62 -23.17 8.86 -10.66
C PHE A 62 -23.61 7.58 -11.41
N LYS A 63 -22.91 7.24 -12.49
CA LYS A 63 -23.24 6.09 -13.35
C LYS A 63 -22.03 5.17 -13.52
N PRO A 64 -21.63 4.43 -12.48
CA PRO A 64 -20.58 3.42 -12.59
C PRO A 64 -21.10 2.22 -13.43
N GLU A 65 -20.20 1.46 -14.03
CA GLU A 65 -20.56 0.12 -14.49
C GLU A 65 -20.91 -0.75 -13.29
N MET A 66 -22.03 -1.50 -13.32
CA MET A 66 -22.47 -2.36 -12.22
C MET A 66 -22.58 -3.81 -12.67
N ILE A 67 -22.05 -4.71 -11.84
CA ILE A 67 -22.10 -6.16 -12.03
C ILE A 67 -22.80 -6.77 -10.83
N ASN A 68 -23.90 -7.48 -11.08
CA ASN A 68 -24.69 -8.09 -10.02
C ASN A 68 -23.94 -9.25 -9.35
N ALA A 69 -23.95 -9.28 -8.02
CA ALA A 69 -23.50 -10.39 -7.18
C ALA A 69 -24.34 -10.41 -5.89
N LEU A 70 -24.86 -11.56 -5.54
CA LEU A 70 -25.80 -11.68 -4.43
C LEU A 70 -25.14 -12.16 -3.12
N THR A 71 -23.94 -12.73 -3.21
CA THR A 71 -23.17 -13.18 -2.05
C THR A 71 -21.80 -12.51 -2.01
N PRO A 72 -21.18 -12.35 -0.81
CA PRO A 72 -19.84 -11.80 -0.67
C PRO A 72 -18.78 -12.60 -1.44
N GLU A 73 -18.91 -13.93 -1.48
CA GLU A 73 -17.98 -14.81 -2.20
C GLU A 73 -18.10 -14.62 -3.70
N GLU A 74 -19.31 -14.51 -4.24
CA GLU A 74 -19.56 -14.22 -5.65
C GLU A 74 -19.02 -12.84 -6.03
N ALA A 75 -19.26 -11.82 -5.18
CA ALA A 75 -18.76 -10.47 -5.41
C ALA A 75 -17.23 -10.44 -5.42
N ALA A 76 -16.58 -11.11 -4.46
CA ALA A 76 -15.12 -11.19 -4.41
C ALA A 76 -14.55 -11.89 -5.64
N PHE A 77 -15.14 -13.03 -6.04
CA PHE A 77 -14.73 -13.77 -7.24
C PHE A 77 -14.84 -12.91 -8.50
N LYS A 78 -16.01 -12.32 -8.76
CA LYS A 78 -16.23 -11.45 -9.93
C LYS A 78 -15.30 -10.24 -9.94
N THR A 79 -15.03 -9.64 -8.78
CA THR A 79 -14.13 -8.49 -8.68
C THR A 79 -12.68 -8.87 -9.02
N VAL A 80 -12.22 -10.01 -8.51
CA VAL A 80 -10.87 -10.54 -8.81
C VAL A 80 -10.76 -10.93 -10.29
N GLU A 81 -11.82 -11.50 -10.86
CA GLU A 81 -11.88 -11.86 -12.28
C GLU A 81 -11.69 -10.64 -13.19
N LEU A 82 -12.27 -9.47 -12.87
CA LEU A 82 -12.07 -8.24 -13.63
C LEU A 82 -10.60 -7.83 -13.73
N VAL A 83 -9.84 -8.05 -12.65
CA VAL A 83 -8.39 -7.82 -12.66
C VAL A 83 -7.69 -8.91 -13.48
N ARG A 84 -8.05 -10.17 -13.29
CA ARG A 84 -7.43 -11.31 -13.96
C ARG A 84 -7.52 -11.21 -15.49
N ILE A 85 -8.67 -10.74 -16.00
CA ILE A 85 -8.87 -10.51 -17.46
C ILE A 85 -8.37 -9.14 -17.95
N GLY A 86 -7.73 -8.34 -17.08
CA GLY A 86 -7.17 -7.03 -17.42
C GLY A 86 -8.19 -5.89 -17.58
N LYS A 87 -9.46 -6.10 -17.21
CA LYS A 87 -10.52 -5.08 -17.30
C LYS A 87 -10.40 -4.03 -16.20
N ALA A 88 -9.82 -4.38 -15.04
CA ALA A 88 -9.49 -3.46 -13.95
C ALA A 88 -7.98 -3.50 -13.64
N LYS A 89 -7.43 -2.35 -13.26
CA LYS A 89 -6.01 -2.16 -12.92
C LYS A 89 -5.76 -1.99 -11.41
N ALA A 90 -6.81 -1.83 -10.64
CA ALA A 90 -6.77 -1.81 -9.18
C ALA A 90 -8.07 -2.40 -8.64
N LEU A 91 -8.02 -2.90 -7.40
CA LEU A 91 -9.15 -3.46 -6.68
C LEU A 91 -9.34 -2.70 -5.38
N MET A 92 -10.59 -2.32 -5.06
CA MET A 92 -10.93 -1.70 -3.77
C MET A 92 -11.96 -2.54 -3.03
N LYS A 93 -11.74 -2.69 -1.73
CA LYS A 93 -12.69 -3.28 -0.80
C LYS A 93 -13.75 -2.26 -0.41
N GLY A 94 -15.02 -2.63 -0.54
CA GLY A 94 -16.16 -1.93 0.06
C GLY A 94 -16.65 -2.64 1.32
N ASN A 95 -17.96 -2.87 1.43
CA ASN A 95 -18.61 -3.50 2.59
C ASN A 95 -18.54 -5.03 2.58
N ILE A 96 -17.35 -5.57 2.43
CA ILE A 96 -17.08 -7.02 2.48
C ILE A 96 -16.05 -7.30 3.58
N SER A 97 -16.06 -8.48 4.17
CA SER A 97 -15.02 -8.87 5.11
C SER A 97 -13.66 -9.06 4.41
N THR A 98 -12.60 -8.53 5.02
CA THR A 98 -11.23 -8.66 4.47
C THR A 98 -10.83 -10.12 4.20
N PRO A 99 -11.09 -11.10 5.08
CA PRO A 99 -10.77 -12.50 4.81
C PRO A 99 -11.44 -13.08 3.55
N ILE A 100 -12.71 -12.74 3.27
CA ILE A 100 -13.41 -13.24 2.08
C ILE A 100 -12.75 -12.68 0.81
N LEU A 101 -12.49 -11.38 0.77
CA LEU A 101 -11.84 -10.75 -0.37
C LEU A 101 -10.43 -11.30 -0.58
N LEU A 102 -9.63 -11.39 0.48
CA LEU A 102 -8.26 -11.90 0.39
C LEU A 102 -8.20 -13.38 0.00
N LYS A 103 -9.18 -14.20 0.43
CA LYS A 103 -9.31 -15.58 -0.01
C LYS A 103 -9.49 -15.68 -1.53
N ALA A 104 -10.29 -14.80 -2.13
CA ALA A 104 -10.44 -14.73 -3.58
C ALA A 104 -9.16 -14.24 -4.28
N VAL A 105 -8.50 -13.19 -3.76
CA VAL A 105 -7.24 -12.66 -4.28
C VAL A 105 -6.13 -13.72 -4.28
N LEU A 106 -6.06 -14.53 -3.22
CA LEU A 106 -5.00 -15.54 -3.00
C LEU A 106 -5.36 -16.93 -3.56
N ASN A 107 -6.53 -17.10 -4.17
CA ASN A 107 -6.93 -18.39 -4.73
C ASN A 107 -5.89 -18.88 -5.76
N SER A 108 -5.52 -20.15 -5.68
CA SER A 108 -4.45 -20.73 -6.52
C SER A 108 -4.81 -20.82 -8.01
N GLU A 109 -6.11 -20.96 -8.34
CA GLU A 109 -6.57 -21.16 -9.72
C GLU A 109 -7.14 -19.87 -10.34
N THR A 110 -7.94 -19.15 -9.58
CA THR A 110 -8.72 -18.01 -10.05
C THR A 110 -8.26 -16.67 -9.47
N GLY A 111 -7.29 -16.69 -8.56
CA GLY A 111 -6.78 -15.49 -7.92
C GLY A 111 -5.80 -14.69 -8.75
N ILE A 112 -5.28 -13.65 -8.15
CA ILE A 112 -4.34 -12.69 -8.76
C ILE A 112 -3.06 -12.54 -7.94
N LYS A 113 -2.67 -13.57 -7.19
CA LYS A 113 -1.41 -13.56 -6.43
C LYS A 113 -0.21 -13.39 -7.36
N ASP A 114 0.74 -12.53 -6.98
CA ASP A 114 1.98 -12.23 -7.73
C ASP A 114 3.25 -12.47 -6.88
N SER A 115 3.18 -12.26 -5.58
CA SER A 115 4.25 -12.51 -4.61
C SER A 115 3.86 -13.65 -3.65
N SER A 116 4.82 -14.22 -2.94
CA SER A 116 4.56 -15.24 -1.91
C SER A 116 3.73 -14.69 -0.75
N VAL A 117 3.82 -13.39 -0.49
CA VAL A 117 3.07 -12.69 0.55
C VAL A 117 2.39 -11.42 0.03
N LEU A 118 1.27 -11.05 0.66
CA LEU A 118 0.69 -9.73 0.54
C LEU A 118 1.21 -8.86 1.69
N SER A 119 1.60 -7.63 1.42
CA SER A 119 2.07 -6.67 2.43
C SER A 119 1.39 -5.32 2.28
N HIS A 120 1.13 -4.63 3.38
CA HIS A 120 0.60 -3.29 3.38
C HIS A 120 1.72 -2.27 3.25
N THR A 121 1.57 -1.31 2.34
CA THR A 121 2.47 -0.16 2.23
C THR A 121 1.66 1.12 2.44
N LEU A 122 1.98 1.86 3.51
CA LEU A 122 1.54 3.23 3.72
C LEU A 122 2.50 4.15 2.98
N VAL A 123 1.97 4.97 2.07
CA VAL A 123 2.71 6.03 1.39
C VAL A 123 2.32 7.35 2.01
N TYR A 124 3.28 8.13 2.46
CA TYR A 124 3.04 9.42 3.09
C TYR A 124 4.05 10.46 2.63
N GLU A 125 3.71 11.74 2.74
CA GLU A 125 4.61 12.82 2.38
C GLU A 125 5.36 13.32 3.61
N HIS A 126 6.69 13.39 3.49
CA HIS A 126 7.56 13.98 4.50
C HIS A 126 8.59 14.86 3.79
N GLU A 127 8.69 16.14 4.20
CA GLU A 127 9.60 17.13 3.61
C GLU A 127 9.48 17.21 2.07
N GLY A 128 8.25 17.19 1.55
CA GLY A 128 7.96 17.29 0.11
C GLY A 128 8.33 16.05 -0.71
N LYS A 129 8.60 14.90 -0.07
CA LYS A 129 8.91 13.63 -0.71
C LYS A 129 7.99 12.51 -0.22
N LEU A 130 7.66 11.58 -1.12
CA LEU A 130 6.98 10.34 -0.74
C LEU A 130 7.92 9.45 0.05
N ARG A 131 7.39 8.90 1.14
CA ARG A 131 8.02 7.88 1.98
C ARG A 131 7.09 6.67 2.09
N PHE A 132 7.67 5.50 2.27
CA PHE A 132 6.95 4.23 2.26
C PHE A 132 7.21 3.50 3.58
N LEU A 133 6.14 3.14 4.30
CA LEU A 133 6.21 2.37 5.54
C LEU A 133 5.54 1.01 5.32
N THR A 134 6.23 -0.08 5.68
CA THR A 134 5.74 -1.45 5.51
C THR A 134 6.29 -2.39 6.61
N ASP A 135 5.64 -3.45 7.04
CA ASP A 135 4.25 -3.82 6.93
C ASP A 135 3.54 -3.45 8.24
N GLY A 136 2.43 -2.75 8.14
CA GLY A 136 1.65 -2.35 9.32
C GLY A 136 0.20 -2.86 9.27
N GLY A 137 -0.09 -3.88 8.41
CA GLY A 137 -1.46 -4.28 8.22
C GLY A 137 -1.74 -5.71 7.75
N MET A 138 -0.72 -6.50 7.40
CA MET A 138 -0.95 -7.80 6.78
C MET A 138 -0.33 -8.97 7.53
N ILE A 139 0.94 -8.89 7.90
CA ILE A 139 1.68 -10.01 8.50
C ILE A 139 2.00 -9.71 9.95
N PRO A 140 1.34 -10.39 10.93
CA PRO A 140 1.52 -10.08 12.34
C PRO A 140 2.97 -10.18 12.81
N LEU A 141 3.61 -11.32 12.60
CA LEU A 141 5.01 -11.60 12.98
C LEU A 141 5.75 -12.11 11.73
N PRO A 142 6.31 -11.21 10.90
CA PRO A 142 6.97 -11.62 9.68
C PRO A 142 8.28 -12.36 9.99
N THR A 143 8.45 -13.54 9.37
CA THR A 143 9.74 -14.24 9.35
C THR A 143 10.74 -13.48 8.49
N LEU A 144 12.00 -13.92 8.50
CA LEU A 144 13.04 -13.34 7.62
C LEU A 144 12.64 -13.44 6.14
N GLU A 145 12.10 -14.60 5.72
CA GLU A 145 11.60 -14.84 4.36
C GLU A 145 10.43 -13.91 4.02
N ASN A 146 9.50 -13.70 4.96
CA ASN A 146 8.42 -12.74 4.78
C ASN A 146 8.98 -11.32 4.59
N LYS A 147 9.97 -10.90 5.39
CA LYS A 147 10.61 -9.58 5.28
C LYS A 147 11.30 -9.37 3.93
N ILE A 148 11.92 -10.40 3.36
CA ILE A 148 12.49 -10.35 2.01
C ILE A 148 11.40 -10.00 0.98
N GLU A 149 10.27 -10.68 1.02
CA GLU A 149 9.18 -10.43 0.07
C GLU A 149 8.45 -9.09 0.33
N ILE A 150 8.28 -8.70 1.59
CA ILE A 150 7.78 -7.36 1.97
C ILE A 150 8.66 -6.27 1.37
N ILE A 151 9.99 -6.41 1.47
CA ILE A 151 10.97 -5.47 0.89
C ILE A 151 10.81 -5.43 -0.63
N LYS A 152 10.75 -6.57 -1.31
CA LYS A 152 10.57 -6.63 -2.76
C LYS A 152 9.28 -5.94 -3.20
N ASN A 153 8.16 -6.19 -2.50
CA ASN A 153 6.89 -5.54 -2.75
C ASN A 153 7.00 -4.01 -2.61
N ALA A 154 7.60 -3.52 -1.52
CA ALA A 154 7.78 -2.10 -1.27
C ALA A 154 8.72 -1.44 -2.30
N CYS A 155 9.82 -2.11 -2.68
CA CYS A 155 10.74 -1.64 -3.73
C CYS A 155 10.02 -1.52 -5.08
N LYS A 156 9.16 -2.48 -5.43
CA LYS A 156 8.36 -2.44 -6.67
C LYS A 156 7.53 -1.15 -6.75
N ILE A 157 6.91 -0.75 -5.65
CA ILE A 157 6.11 0.47 -5.57
C ILE A 157 6.97 1.72 -5.53
N ALA A 158 8.01 1.77 -4.70
CA ALA A 158 8.88 2.93 -4.60
C ALA A 158 9.53 3.29 -5.94
N LYS A 159 9.92 2.29 -6.75
CA LYS A 159 10.41 2.49 -8.11
C LYS A 159 9.38 3.14 -9.04
N LYS A 160 8.11 2.73 -8.96
CA LYS A 160 7.02 3.34 -9.72
C LYS A 160 6.85 4.84 -9.41
N PHE A 161 7.18 5.23 -8.19
CA PHE A 161 7.16 6.63 -7.75
C PHE A 161 8.54 7.31 -7.81
N GLY A 162 9.45 6.79 -8.66
CA GLY A 162 10.69 7.47 -9.05
C GLY A 162 11.87 7.28 -8.09
N CYS A 163 11.80 6.37 -7.11
CA CYS A 163 12.98 6.05 -6.30
C CYS A 163 13.94 5.16 -7.09
N ASN A 164 15.17 5.63 -7.31
CA ASN A 164 16.20 4.86 -8.02
C ASN A 164 17.62 5.35 -7.64
N PRO A 165 18.46 4.52 -6.95
CA PRO A 165 18.07 3.26 -6.31
C PRO A 165 17.09 3.49 -5.16
N VAL A 166 16.26 2.48 -4.85
CA VAL A 166 15.38 2.50 -3.68
C VAL A 166 16.21 2.28 -2.41
N LYS A 167 16.11 3.18 -1.46
CA LYS A 167 16.82 3.13 -0.18
C LYS A 167 15.90 2.55 0.90
N VAL A 168 16.16 1.32 1.33
CA VAL A 168 15.33 0.57 2.28
C VAL A 168 16.01 0.48 3.63
N ALA A 169 15.43 1.10 4.64
CA ALA A 169 15.87 1.01 6.02
C ALA A 169 15.08 -0.05 6.78
N VAL A 170 15.78 -1.03 7.37
CA VAL A 170 15.17 -1.99 8.28
C VAL A 170 15.24 -1.43 9.70
N LEU A 171 14.06 -1.13 10.27
CA LEU A 171 13.93 -0.45 11.55
C LEU A 171 14.19 -1.40 12.73
N SER A 172 14.85 -0.86 13.74
CA SER A 172 15.06 -1.50 15.03
C SER A 172 15.16 -0.43 16.12
N ALA A 173 14.96 -0.81 17.37
CA ALA A 173 15.26 0.05 18.51
C ALA A 173 16.77 0.22 18.76
N ALA A 174 17.61 -0.56 18.09
CA ALA A 174 19.07 -0.53 18.21
C ALA A 174 19.72 -0.23 16.87
N GLU A 175 20.78 0.56 16.86
CA GLU A 175 21.61 0.89 15.69
C GLU A 175 22.75 -0.11 15.46
N LEU A 176 23.02 -0.93 16.47
CA LEU A 176 23.99 -2.02 16.45
C LEU A 176 23.29 -3.35 16.67
N VAL A 177 23.89 -4.42 16.16
CA VAL A 177 23.37 -5.77 16.36
C VAL A 177 23.36 -6.12 17.85
N ASN A 178 22.18 -6.47 18.37
CA ASN A 178 21.97 -6.91 19.73
C ASN A 178 21.19 -8.23 19.71
N THR A 179 21.81 -9.29 20.23
CA THR A 179 21.23 -10.63 20.24
C THR A 179 19.93 -10.77 21.04
N LYS A 180 19.59 -9.79 21.86
CA LYS A 180 18.33 -9.72 22.60
C LYS A 180 17.21 -8.98 21.84
N ILE A 181 17.52 -8.38 20.68
CA ILE A 181 16.59 -7.60 19.86
C ILE A 181 16.51 -8.25 18.48
N GLN A 182 15.46 -9.06 18.25
CA GLN A 182 15.31 -9.83 17.01
C GLN A 182 15.33 -8.93 15.75
N SER A 183 14.71 -7.75 15.81
CA SER A 183 14.71 -6.81 14.69
C SER A 183 16.12 -6.38 14.26
N SER A 184 17.07 -6.29 15.21
CA SER A 184 18.45 -5.93 14.87
C SER A 184 19.20 -7.08 14.18
N LEU A 185 18.89 -8.32 14.54
CA LEU A 185 19.45 -9.53 13.90
C LEU A 185 18.93 -9.66 12.47
N ASP A 186 17.61 -9.56 12.28
CA ASP A 186 16.98 -9.63 10.97
C ASP A 186 17.51 -8.53 10.05
N ALA A 187 17.64 -7.29 10.57
CA ALA A 187 18.15 -6.16 9.81
C ALA A 187 19.58 -6.39 9.32
N ALA A 188 20.46 -6.92 10.17
CA ALA A 188 21.84 -7.23 9.79
C ALA A 188 21.91 -8.33 8.70
N VAL A 189 21.06 -9.36 8.81
CA VAL A 189 20.99 -10.42 7.81
C VAL A 189 20.49 -9.86 6.47
N LEU A 190 19.42 -9.06 6.47
CA LEU A 190 18.87 -8.42 5.27
C LEU A 190 19.87 -7.47 4.61
N SER A 191 20.60 -6.68 5.39
CA SER A 191 21.69 -5.82 4.91
C SER A 191 22.79 -6.67 4.23
N LYS A 192 23.18 -7.78 4.82
CA LYS A 192 24.18 -8.69 4.22
C LYS A 192 23.67 -9.33 2.94
N MET A 193 22.40 -9.74 2.89
CA MET A 193 21.77 -10.27 1.68
C MET A 193 21.70 -9.23 0.57
N SER A 194 21.47 -7.95 0.89
CA SER A 194 21.52 -6.83 -0.06
C SER A 194 22.91 -6.67 -0.69
N GLN A 195 23.97 -6.72 0.14
CA GLN A 195 25.35 -6.66 -0.33
C GLN A 195 25.71 -7.86 -1.25
N GLN A 196 24.99 -8.97 -1.13
CA GLN A 196 25.14 -10.16 -1.97
C GLN A 196 24.25 -10.13 -3.23
N GLY A 197 23.53 -9.02 -3.48
CA GLY A 197 22.73 -8.83 -4.69
C GLY A 197 21.30 -9.39 -4.64
N LEU A 198 20.80 -9.84 -3.47
CA LEU A 198 19.47 -10.46 -3.37
C LEU A 198 18.33 -9.54 -3.85
N PHE A 199 18.47 -8.23 -3.70
CA PHE A 199 17.44 -7.24 -4.04
C PHE A 199 17.70 -6.51 -5.38
N GLY A 200 18.79 -6.87 -6.09
CA GLY A 200 19.23 -6.21 -7.33
C GLY A 200 19.98 -4.89 -7.06
N ASP A 201 20.56 -4.31 -8.11
CA ASP A 201 21.42 -3.12 -8.01
C ASP A 201 20.62 -1.83 -7.77
N ASP A 202 19.33 -1.86 -8.03
CA ASP A 202 18.40 -0.74 -7.92
C ASP A 202 17.63 -0.70 -6.59
N CYS A 203 18.02 -1.54 -5.61
CA CYS A 203 17.43 -1.58 -4.28
C CYS A 203 18.51 -1.84 -3.22
N ILE A 204 18.79 -0.84 -2.41
CA ILE A 204 19.79 -0.90 -1.33
C ILE A 204 19.06 -1.09 -0.02
N VAL A 205 19.24 -2.26 0.61
CA VAL A 205 18.67 -2.57 1.94
C VAL A 205 19.76 -2.52 2.98
N ASP A 206 19.53 -1.75 4.04
CA ASP A 206 20.47 -1.63 5.15
C ASP A 206 19.76 -1.52 6.50
N GLY A 207 20.48 -1.80 7.58
CA GLY A 207 20.00 -1.82 8.96
C GLY A 207 20.98 -2.54 9.89
N PRO A 208 20.69 -2.57 11.21
CA PRO A 208 19.54 -1.93 11.87
C PRO A 208 19.65 -0.40 11.96
N PHE A 209 18.48 0.26 11.97
CA PHE A 209 18.38 1.70 12.15
C PHE A 209 17.32 2.08 13.19
N GLY A 210 17.60 3.09 14.01
CA GLY A 210 16.57 3.85 14.71
C GLY A 210 15.78 4.73 13.72
N LEU A 211 14.53 5.03 14.02
CA LEU A 211 13.67 5.84 13.15
C LEU A 211 14.28 7.20 12.84
N ASP A 212 14.82 7.88 13.84
CA ASP A 212 15.44 9.20 13.70
C ASP A 212 16.63 9.20 12.71
N ASN A 213 17.38 8.11 12.64
CA ASN A 213 18.55 7.99 11.77
C ASN A 213 18.19 7.86 10.28
N VAL A 214 16.95 7.52 9.96
CA VAL A 214 16.50 7.29 8.58
C VAL A 214 15.63 8.41 8.03
N ILE A 215 15.14 9.29 8.91
CA ILE A 215 14.31 10.44 8.53
C ILE A 215 14.98 11.80 8.77
N SER A 216 16.10 11.84 9.52
CA SER A 216 16.84 13.05 9.86
C SER A 216 18.34 12.89 9.60
N GLU A 217 18.86 13.65 8.64
CA GLU A 217 20.30 13.68 8.37
C GLU A 217 21.11 14.22 9.57
N GLU A 218 20.53 15.17 10.32
CA GLU A 218 21.16 15.73 11.53
C GLU A 218 21.32 14.65 12.60
N SER A 219 20.26 13.88 12.88
CA SER A 219 20.30 12.78 13.84
C SER A 219 21.31 11.71 13.44
N ALA A 220 21.36 11.35 12.17
CA ALA A 220 22.32 10.39 11.64
C ALA A 220 23.77 10.88 11.80
N LYS A 221 24.03 12.18 11.55
CA LYS A 221 25.36 12.81 11.74
C LYS A 221 25.78 12.83 13.22
N ILE A 222 24.88 13.24 14.12
CA ILE A 222 25.15 13.29 15.58
C ILE A 222 25.51 11.90 16.11
N LYS A 223 24.81 10.87 15.67
CA LYS A 223 25.04 9.48 16.06
C LYS A 223 26.14 8.78 15.29
N HIS A 224 26.84 9.49 14.40
CA HIS A 224 27.93 8.97 13.57
C HIS A 224 27.55 7.71 12.77
N ILE A 225 26.30 7.66 12.32
CA ILE A 225 25.81 6.56 11.49
C ILE A 225 26.46 6.66 10.09
N LYS A 226 27.35 5.71 9.79
CA LYS A 226 28.03 5.62 8.49
C LYS A 226 27.43 4.45 7.71
N LYS A 227 26.28 4.70 7.06
CA LYS A 227 25.58 3.72 6.24
C LYS A 227 25.14 4.33 4.91
N ASN A 228 24.54 3.54 4.04
CA ASN A 228 24.32 3.92 2.63
C ASN A 228 23.37 5.12 2.39
N PHE A 229 22.57 5.55 3.38
CA PHE A 229 21.55 6.61 3.16
C PHE A 229 21.14 7.33 4.46
N GLU A 230 22.09 7.90 5.13
CA GLU A 230 21.91 8.62 6.40
C GLU A 230 20.76 9.65 6.31
N GLY A 231 19.72 9.48 7.13
CA GLY A 231 18.58 10.42 7.22
C GLY A 231 17.67 10.52 5.99
N ASN A 232 17.88 9.70 4.95
CA ASN A 232 17.16 9.83 3.69
C ASN A 232 16.72 8.47 3.11
N ALA A 233 16.09 7.63 3.93
CA ALA A 233 15.51 6.39 3.46
C ALA A 233 14.19 6.64 2.70
N ASP A 234 13.96 5.90 1.62
CA ASP A 234 12.70 5.91 0.90
C ASP A 234 11.69 4.99 1.57
N VAL A 235 12.10 3.76 1.87
CA VAL A 235 11.26 2.71 2.46
C VAL A 235 11.73 2.39 3.88
N MET A 236 10.79 2.31 4.81
CA MET A 236 10.99 1.86 6.18
C MET A 236 10.27 0.53 6.39
N VAL A 237 11.03 -0.49 6.81
CA VAL A 237 10.53 -1.83 7.10
C VAL A 237 10.43 -2.01 8.61
N CYS A 238 9.23 -2.24 9.11
CA CYS A 238 8.96 -2.44 10.52
C CYS A 238 9.30 -3.86 10.98
N ALA A 239 9.55 -4.00 12.27
CA ALA A 239 9.88 -5.29 12.88
C ALA A 239 8.70 -6.28 12.79
N ASP A 240 7.49 -5.77 13.03
CA ASP A 240 6.23 -6.50 13.12
C ASP A 240 5.05 -5.56 12.82
N ILE A 241 3.84 -6.14 12.81
CA ILE A 241 2.59 -5.40 12.49
C ILE A 241 2.29 -4.32 13.53
N ASP A 242 2.58 -4.56 14.81
CA ASP A 242 2.29 -3.60 15.88
C ASP A 242 3.14 -2.35 15.70
N THR A 243 4.44 -2.52 15.47
CA THR A 243 5.37 -1.42 15.18
C THR A 243 4.91 -0.65 13.95
N GLY A 244 4.57 -1.34 12.86
CA GLY A 244 4.14 -0.71 11.61
C GLY A 244 2.80 0.01 11.74
N ASN A 245 1.83 -0.58 12.43
CA ASN A 245 0.51 0.01 12.65
C ASN A 245 0.56 1.24 13.55
N ILE A 246 1.27 1.14 14.69
CA ILE A 246 1.41 2.25 15.64
C ILE A 246 2.16 3.42 14.99
N LEU A 247 3.27 3.15 14.30
CA LEU A 247 4.04 4.19 13.61
C LEU A 247 3.22 4.83 12.49
N GLY A 248 2.53 4.03 11.66
CA GLY A 248 1.68 4.53 10.60
C GLY A 248 0.56 5.43 11.14
N LYS A 249 -0.12 5.00 12.20
CA LYS A 249 -1.14 5.84 12.86
C LYS A 249 -0.54 7.09 13.49
N SER A 250 0.65 7.02 14.07
CA SER A 250 1.34 8.20 14.62
C SER A 250 1.64 9.23 13.54
N ILE A 251 2.11 8.80 12.37
CA ILE A 251 2.33 9.67 11.21
C ILE A 251 1.02 10.35 10.79
N LEU A 252 -0.08 9.61 10.71
CA LEU A 252 -1.36 10.14 10.28
C LEU A 252 -2.00 11.11 11.29
N TYR A 253 -2.07 10.69 12.55
CA TYR A 253 -2.85 11.41 13.57
C TYR A 253 -2.08 12.50 14.30
N TYR A 254 -0.79 12.29 14.61
CA TYR A 254 0.05 13.32 15.23
C TYR A 254 0.76 14.18 14.19
N GLY A 255 1.22 13.58 13.10
CA GLY A 255 1.91 14.29 12.03
C GLY A 255 0.99 15.07 11.10
N ASN A 256 -0.33 14.79 11.13
CA ASN A 256 -1.32 15.36 10.20
C ASN A 256 -0.83 15.31 8.74
N THR A 257 -0.24 14.18 8.38
CA THR A 257 0.51 14.01 7.13
C THR A 257 -0.41 13.49 6.03
N ARG A 258 -0.31 14.04 4.85
CA ARG A 258 -1.01 13.51 3.66
C ARG A 258 -0.50 12.12 3.35
N ALA A 259 -1.40 11.15 3.20
CA ALA A 259 -1.04 9.76 3.01
C ALA A 259 -2.14 8.93 2.34
N GLY A 260 -1.75 7.76 1.84
CA GLY A 260 -2.66 6.72 1.37
C GLY A 260 -2.01 5.35 1.51
N GLY A 261 -2.82 4.29 1.54
CA GLY A 261 -2.33 2.92 1.73
C GLY A 261 -2.81 1.95 0.67
N MET A 262 -2.01 0.94 0.40
CA MET A 262 -2.36 -0.15 -0.51
C MET A 262 -1.70 -1.46 -0.11
N ILE A 263 -2.33 -2.58 -0.48
CA ILE A 263 -1.76 -3.92 -0.36
C ILE A 263 -1.07 -4.27 -1.67
N ILE A 264 0.15 -4.74 -1.57
CA ILE A 264 1.03 -5.15 -2.67
C ILE A 264 1.31 -6.65 -2.57
N GLY A 265 1.65 -7.28 -3.69
CA GLY A 265 1.91 -8.72 -3.79
C GLY A 265 0.83 -9.47 -4.58
N ALA A 266 -0.17 -8.75 -5.10
CA ALA A 266 -1.08 -9.22 -6.13
C ALA A 266 -0.72 -8.60 -7.49
N LYS A 267 -1.34 -9.07 -8.58
CA LYS A 267 -1.16 -8.55 -9.96
C LYS A 267 -1.63 -7.10 -10.12
N CYS A 268 -2.34 -6.57 -9.14
CA CYS A 268 -2.69 -5.15 -9.04
C CYS A 268 -2.65 -4.70 -7.58
N PRO A 269 -2.56 -3.40 -7.30
CA PRO A 269 -2.76 -2.88 -5.96
C PRO A 269 -4.17 -3.19 -5.43
N VAL A 270 -4.26 -3.58 -4.16
CA VAL A 270 -5.53 -3.79 -3.47
C VAL A 270 -5.70 -2.72 -2.40
N ILE A 271 -6.76 -1.93 -2.49
CA ILE A 271 -7.07 -0.85 -1.58
C ILE A 271 -7.96 -1.40 -0.46
N LEU A 272 -7.44 -1.41 0.77
CA LEU A 272 -8.18 -1.76 1.98
C LEU A 272 -8.32 -0.51 2.84
N LEU A 273 -9.47 0.16 2.73
CA LEU A 273 -9.74 1.36 3.51
C LEU A 273 -10.16 1.00 4.94
N SER A 274 -9.67 1.77 5.91
CA SER A 274 -10.17 1.72 7.28
C SER A 274 -11.46 2.54 7.42
N ARG A 275 -12.36 2.13 8.32
CA ARG A 275 -13.55 2.93 8.65
C ARG A 275 -13.21 4.30 9.20
N ALA A 276 -12.04 4.43 9.84
CA ALA A 276 -11.55 5.67 10.41
C ALA A 276 -10.76 6.56 9.42
N ASP A 277 -10.54 6.11 8.18
CA ASP A 277 -9.83 6.91 7.18
C ASP A 277 -10.64 8.12 6.76
N THR A 278 -9.97 9.26 6.67
CA THR A 278 -10.60 10.48 6.16
C THR A 278 -10.90 10.36 4.66
N LYS A 279 -11.74 11.26 4.15
CA LYS A 279 -12.05 11.35 2.72
C LYS A 279 -10.77 11.52 1.88
N GLU A 280 -9.84 12.33 2.36
CA GLU A 280 -8.56 12.61 1.72
C GLU A 280 -7.68 11.34 1.64
N ILE A 281 -7.53 10.60 2.74
CA ILE A 281 -6.75 9.34 2.78
C ILE A 281 -7.34 8.32 1.79
N ARG A 282 -8.68 8.22 1.73
CA ARG A 282 -9.36 7.32 0.79
C ARG A 282 -9.08 7.69 -0.66
N LEU A 283 -9.19 8.97 -0.99
CA LEU A 283 -8.94 9.48 -2.33
C LEU A 283 -7.46 9.32 -2.73
N ASP A 284 -6.54 9.64 -1.83
CA ASP A 284 -5.11 9.48 -2.06
C ASP A 284 -4.71 8.00 -2.21
N SER A 285 -5.34 7.08 -1.46
CA SER A 285 -5.14 5.63 -1.64
C SER A 285 -5.58 5.16 -3.04
N ILE A 286 -6.71 5.67 -3.55
CA ILE A 286 -7.17 5.39 -4.91
C ILE A 286 -6.18 5.94 -5.93
N LYS A 287 -5.75 7.19 -5.80
CA LYS A 287 -4.78 7.84 -6.70
C LYS A 287 -3.47 7.07 -6.74
N LEU A 288 -2.91 6.74 -5.58
CA LEU A 288 -1.68 5.96 -5.46
C LEU A 288 -1.79 4.60 -6.15
N ALA A 289 -2.87 3.86 -5.88
CA ALA A 289 -3.07 2.54 -6.48
C ALA A 289 -3.19 2.60 -8.01
N LEU A 290 -3.87 3.61 -8.54
CA LEU A 290 -4.01 3.79 -9.99
C LEU A 290 -2.70 4.27 -10.64
N ALA A 291 -1.97 5.19 -9.99
CA ALA A 291 -0.68 5.68 -10.48
C ALA A 291 0.42 4.62 -10.40
N ALA A 292 0.36 3.71 -9.43
CA ALA A 292 1.27 2.57 -9.33
C ALA A 292 1.20 1.65 -10.55
N GLY A 293 0.09 1.64 -11.28
CA GLY A 293 -0.24 0.94 -12.53
C GLY A 293 0.66 -0.24 -12.88
N PHE A 294 0.16 -1.45 -12.82
CA PHE A 294 0.89 -2.64 -13.25
C PHE A 294 0.57 -3.03 -14.67
#